data_fcefceacb5504051a2d841a82fcf547f
#
_entry.id   fcefceacb5504051a2d841a82fcf547f
#
_cell.length_a   1.000
_cell.length_b   1.000
_cell.length_c   1.000
_cell.angle_alpha   90.00
_cell.angle_beta   90.00
_cell.angle_gamma   90.00
#
_symmetry.space_group_name_H-M   'P 1'
#
loop_
_entity.id
_entity.type
_entity.pdbx_description
1 polymer ?
#
loop_
_entity_poly.entity_id
_entity_poly.type
_entity_poly.pdbx_seq_one_letter_code
_entity_poly.pdbx_strand_id
1 'polypeptide(L)'
;MDFIEKARIMDGPRINRALARLSSEIVEENHGAGDLFLVGIRRRGVPLAERIAAKIADLEGAPPPVGVLDITLYRDDLSTVGAKPVVNRTDLPGDIENRNIVLIDDVLYTGRTIRAALDQLIDFGRPRRVQLAVLIDRGKEHRELPIQADYIGKLVPTKKSEIIKVMLNEFDEEEGVVIVERPSETAPSETAPSETA
;
A
#
# COMPACT_ATOMS: atom_id res chain seq x y z
N MET A 1 10.01 -18.66 -7.63
CA MET A 1 8.69 -19.26 -7.30
C MET A 1 7.66 -18.52 -8.10
N ASP A 2 7.06 -19.18 -9.06
CA ASP A 2 6.08 -18.55 -9.94
C ASP A 2 4.72 -18.59 -9.24
N PHE A 3 4.15 -17.41 -8.97
CA PHE A 3 2.81 -17.28 -8.46
C PHE A 3 1.79 -17.58 -9.56
N ILE A 4 0.71 -18.25 -9.21
CA ILE A 4 -0.40 -18.50 -10.13
C ILE A 4 -1.41 -17.35 -10.02
N GLU A 5 -1.66 -16.63 -11.11
CA GLU A 5 -2.72 -15.64 -11.16
C GLU A 5 -4.09 -16.34 -11.06
N LYS A 6 -4.86 -15.98 -10.03
CA LYS A 6 -6.18 -16.55 -9.78
C LYS A 6 -7.30 -15.67 -10.32
N ALA A 7 -7.14 -14.35 -10.17
CA ALA A 7 -8.13 -13.39 -10.64
C ALA A 7 -7.50 -12.01 -10.85
N ARG A 8 -7.91 -11.32 -11.92
CA ARG A 8 -7.60 -9.91 -12.15
C ARG A 8 -8.71 -9.04 -11.54
N ILE A 9 -8.34 -8.19 -10.61
CA ILE A 9 -9.26 -7.35 -9.81
C ILE A 9 -9.46 -5.98 -10.42
N MET A 10 -8.37 -5.37 -10.92
CA MET A 10 -8.37 -4.07 -11.58
C MET A 10 -7.39 -4.08 -12.75
N ASP A 11 -7.72 -3.36 -13.78
CA ASP A 11 -6.85 -2.91 -14.87
C ASP A 11 -6.42 -1.46 -14.65
N GLY A 12 -5.50 -0.95 -15.47
CA GLY A 12 -5.01 0.44 -15.37
C GLY A 12 -6.14 1.49 -15.39
N PRO A 13 -7.11 1.43 -16.33
CA PRO A 13 -8.25 2.34 -16.31
C PRO A 13 -9.08 2.30 -15.02
N ARG A 14 -9.24 1.13 -14.40
CA ARG A 14 -9.94 1.02 -13.10
C ARG A 14 -9.13 1.61 -11.96
N ILE A 15 -7.79 1.39 -11.94
CA ILE A 15 -6.88 2.04 -10.99
C ILE A 15 -7.02 3.55 -11.11
N ASN A 16 -6.93 4.09 -12.33
CA ASN A 16 -7.04 5.52 -12.56
C ASN A 16 -8.37 6.13 -12.08
N ARG A 17 -9.49 5.44 -12.31
CA ARG A 17 -10.80 5.86 -11.79
C ARG A 17 -10.88 5.81 -10.26
N ALA A 18 -10.29 4.77 -9.64
CA ALA A 18 -10.22 4.67 -8.18
C ALA A 18 -9.41 5.84 -7.59
N LEU A 19 -8.25 6.16 -8.16
CA LEU A 19 -7.42 7.28 -7.73
C LEU A 19 -8.14 8.63 -7.91
N ALA A 20 -8.87 8.84 -9.02
CA ALA A 20 -9.65 10.06 -9.23
C ALA A 20 -10.73 10.24 -8.15
N ARG A 21 -11.45 9.18 -7.80
CA ARG A 21 -12.43 9.20 -6.72
C ARG A 21 -11.79 9.47 -5.37
N LEU A 22 -10.68 8.77 -5.03
CA LEU A 22 -9.94 9.01 -3.79
C LEU A 22 -9.47 10.46 -3.67
N SER A 23 -8.97 11.05 -4.77
CA SER A 23 -8.54 12.45 -4.79
C SER A 23 -9.68 13.41 -4.45
N SER A 24 -10.88 13.18 -5.01
CA SER A 24 -12.06 13.98 -4.70
C SER A 24 -12.51 13.81 -3.24
N GLU A 25 -12.54 12.57 -2.72
CA GLU A 25 -12.88 12.27 -1.32
C GLU A 25 -11.87 12.93 -0.34
N ILE A 26 -10.58 12.89 -0.65
CA ILE A 26 -9.53 13.53 0.16
C ILE A 26 -9.73 15.04 0.21
N VAL A 27 -9.96 15.69 -0.93
CA VAL A 27 -10.18 17.14 -1.00
C VAL A 27 -11.45 17.54 -0.24
N GLU A 28 -12.55 16.81 -0.43
CA GLU A 28 -13.83 17.06 0.23
C GLU A 28 -13.70 16.97 1.77
N GLU A 29 -13.14 15.87 2.28
CA GLU A 29 -12.98 15.64 3.73
C GLU A 29 -12.04 16.66 4.40
N ASN A 30 -11.05 17.16 3.65
CA ASN A 30 -10.08 18.14 4.15
C ASN A 30 -10.44 19.60 3.83
N HIS A 31 -11.61 19.85 3.24
CA HIS A 31 -12.09 21.19 2.87
C HIS A 31 -11.12 21.95 1.95
N GLY A 32 -10.51 21.26 0.98
CA GLY A 32 -9.53 21.77 0.05
C GLY A 32 -8.13 21.18 0.27
N ALA A 33 -7.17 21.61 -0.55
CA ALA A 33 -5.80 21.07 -0.56
C ALA A 33 -4.79 21.93 0.23
N GLY A 34 -5.18 23.09 0.80
CA GLY A 34 -4.25 24.07 1.37
C GLY A 34 -3.36 23.55 2.51
N ASP A 35 -3.90 22.70 3.38
CA ASP A 35 -3.17 22.12 4.51
C ASP A 35 -2.76 20.65 4.28
N LEU A 36 -3.06 20.10 3.10
CA LEU A 36 -2.73 18.72 2.77
C LEU A 36 -1.23 18.53 2.56
N PHE A 37 -0.75 17.36 3.01
CA PHE A 37 0.57 16.83 2.70
C PHE A 37 0.42 15.32 2.45
N LEU A 38 0.72 14.86 1.26
CA LEU A 38 0.63 13.45 0.90
C LEU A 38 1.95 12.75 1.21
N VAL A 39 1.90 11.54 1.74
CA VAL A 39 3.09 10.75 2.05
C VAL A 39 2.94 9.35 1.50
N GLY A 40 3.68 9.04 0.46
CA GLY A 40 3.71 7.70 -0.13
C GLY A 40 4.66 6.78 0.63
N ILE A 41 4.15 5.61 1.05
CA ILE A 41 4.98 4.56 1.64
C ILE A 41 5.72 3.82 0.50
N ARG A 42 7.03 3.69 0.63
CA ARG A 42 7.87 3.02 -0.35
C ARG A 42 7.56 1.51 -0.39
N ARG A 43 7.41 0.88 -1.57
CA ARG A 43 7.70 1.39 -2.92
C ARG A 43 6.44 1.94 -3.62
N ARG A 44 5.34 1.20 -3.67
CA ARG A 44 4.17 1.47 -4.52
C ARG A 44 3.27 2.59 -4.02
N GLY A 45 3.32 2.91 -2.74
CA GLY A 45 2.62 4.08 -2.21
C GLY A 45 3.10 5.40 -2.80
N VAL A 46 4.39 5.49 -3.21
CA VAL A 46 4.97 6.73 -3.77
C VAL A 46 4.32 7.13 -5.10
N PRO A 47 4.34 6.31 -6.17
CA PRO A 47 3.68 6.68 -7.41
C PRO A 47 2.17 6.87 -7.26
N LEU A 48 1.52 6.15 -6.34
CA LEU A 48 0.10 6.38 -6.03
C LEU A 48 -0.12 7.78 -5.44
N ALA A 49 0.76 8.23 -4.53
CA ALA A 49 0.72 9.56 -3.94
C ALA A 49 0.94 10.66 -5.01
N GLU A 50 1.90 10.48 -5.90
CA GLU A 50 2.18 11.39 -7.01
C GLU A 50 0.99 11.51 -7.97
N ARG A 51 0.37 10.38 -8.31
CA ARG A 51 -0.83 10.35 -9.17
C ARG A 51 -2.04 11.01 -8.49
N ILE A 52 -2.22 10.82 -7.19
CA ILE A 52 -3.27 11.51 -6.39
C ILE A 52 -3.00 13.00 -6.35
N ALA A 53 -1.74 13.43 -6.11
CA ALA A 53 -1.36 14.84 -6.11
C ALA A 53 -1.66 15.52 -7.46
N ALA A 54 -1.36 14.87 -8.57
CA ALA A 54 -1.67 15.37 -9.91
C ALA A 54 -3.19 15.55 -10.10
N LYS A 55 -4.01 14.59 -9.65
CA LYS A 55 -5.47 14.70 -9.74
C LYS A 55 -6.04 15.79 -8.82
N ILE A 56 -5.45 15.99 -7.65
CA ILE A 56 -5.81 17.10 -6.76
C ILE A 56 -5.45 18.44 -7.43
N ALA A 57 -4.31 18.52 -8.13
CA ALA A 57 -3.96 19.72 -8.89
C ALA A 57 -4.99 20.07 -9.98
N ASP A 58 -5.56 19.05 -10.64
CA ASP A 58 -6.64 19.26 -11.63
C ASP A 58 -7.92 19.82 -10.98
N LEU A 59 -8.18 19.49 -9.69
CA LEU A 59 -9.36 19.96 -8.95
C LEU A 59 -9.14 21.34 -8.30
N GLU A 60 -7.98 21.56 -7.70
CA GLU A 60 -7.69 22.69 -6.81
C GLU A 60 -6.73 23.73 -7.43
N GLY A 61 -6.21 23.45 -8.62
CA GLY A 61 -5.27 24.34 -9.35
C GLY A 61 -3.80 24.19 -8.95
N ALA A 62 -3.48 23.50 -7.86
CA ALA A 62 -2.10 23.22 -7.44
C ALA A 62 -2.00 21.87 -6.71
N PRO A 63 -0.91 21.10 -6.91
CA PRO A 63 -0.71 19.87 -6.20
C PRO A 63 -0.32 20.12 -4.72
N PRO A 64 -0.80 19.31 -3.78
CA PRO A 64 -0.23 19.28 -2.44
C PRO A 64 1.21 18.74 -2.48
N PRO A 65 2.07 19.08 -1.50
CA PRO A 65 3.41 18.49 -1.40
C PRO A 65 3.32 16.98 -1.21
N VAL A 66 4.26 16.26 -1.82
CA VAL A 66 4.37 14.80 -1.74
C VAL A 66 5.69 14.42 -1.09
N GLY A 67 5.61 13.69 0.00
CA GLY A 67 6.76 13.09 0.68
C GLY A 67 6.86 11.58 0.43
N VAL A 68 8.05 11.06 0.67
CA VAL A 68 8.40 9.63 0.55
C VAL A 68 8.84 9.10 1.90
N LEU A 69 8.20 8.03 2.36
CA LEU A 69 8.51 7.38 3.62
C LEU A 69 9.09 5.98 3.38
N ASP A 70 10.31 5.73 3.85
CA ASP A 70 10.93 4.39 3.81
C ASP A 70 10.87 3.75 5.20
N ILE A 71 9.98 2.81 5.37
CA ILE A 71 9.73 2.12 6.63
C ILE A 71 10.69 0.96 6.91
N THR A 72 11.71 0.73 6.09
CA THR A 72 12.56 -0.47 6.15
C THR A 72 13.12 -0.71 7.55
N LEU A 73 13.55 0.33 8.26
CA LEU A 73 14.12 0.21 9.61
C LEU A 73 13.07 0.04 10.74
N TYR A 74 11.80 0.32 10.46
CA TYR A 74 10.70 0.30 11.44
C TYR A 74 9.85 -0.97 11.35
N ARG A 75 10.18 -1.86 10.42
CA ARG A 75 9.49 -3.15 10.24
C ARG A 75 9.91 -4.13 11.33
N ASP A 76 8.93 -4.82 11.91
CA ASP A 76 9.14 -5.82 12.96
C ASP A 76 9.56 -7.20 12.42
N ASP A 77 9.55 -7.40 11.10
CA ASP A 77 9.98 -8.65 10.43
C ASP A 77 11.45 -8.64 9.93
N LEU A 78 12.22 -7.60 10.22
CA LEU A 78 13.63 -7.47 9.79
C LEU A 78 14.53 -8.62 10.25
N SER A 79 14.25 -9.21 11.40
CA SER A 79 15.04 -10.33 11.96
C SER A 79 14.90 -11.63 11.16
N THR A 80 13.90 -11.76 10.30
CA THR A 80 13.62 -12.97 9.51
C THR A 80 14.11 -12.88 8.07
N VAL A 81 14.57 -11.71 7.63
CA VAL A 81 15.08 -11.48 6.27
C VAL A 81 16.60 -11.62 6.29
N GLY A 82 17.12 -12.74 5.77
CA GLY A 82 18.55 -13.09 5.80
C GLY A 82 19.49 -12.23 4.95
N ALA A 83 19.02 -11.20 4.24
CA ALA A 83 19.82 -10.24 3.50
C ALA A 83 19.80 -8.88 4.19
N LYS A 84 20.93 -8.15 4.18
CA LYS A 84 20.96 -6.77 4.70
C LYS A 84 19.91 -5.94 3.97
N PRO A 85 18.94 -5.33 4.68
CA PRO A 85 17.92 -4.51 4.05
C PRO A 85 18.56 -3.30 3.37
N VAL A 86 18.14 -3.00 2.15
CA VAL A 86 18.53 -1.77 1.47
C VAL A 86 17.63 -0.67 2.01
N VAL A 87 18.19 0.19 2.85
CA VAL A 87 17.53 1.37 3.41
C VAL A 87 17.64 2.49 2.38
N ASN A 88 16.51 3.00 1.92
CA ASN A 88 16.46 4.19 1.11
C ASN A 88 16.21 5.42 2.00
N ARG A 89 16.37 6.59 1.45
CA ARG A 89 16.14 7.82 2.21
C ARG A 89 14.64 8.14 2.30
N THR A 90 14.16 8.43 3.51
CA THR A 90 12.91 9.16 3.72
C THR A 90 13.13 10.60 3.30
N ASP A 91 12.19 11.15 2.53
CA ASP A 91 12.24 12.52 2.03
C ASP A 91 10.87 13.19 2.22
N LEU A 92 10.80 14.14 3.12
CA LEU A 92 9.62 14.95 3.38
C LEU A 92 9.95 16.40 2.97
N PRO A 93 9.49 16.88 1.81
CA PRO A 93 9.83 18.21 1.30
C PRO A 93 9.04 19.31 2.03
N GLY A 94 9.40 19.58 3.28
CA GLY A 94 8.79 20.61 4.09
C GLY A 94 8.40 20.14 5.49
N ASP A 95 7.90 21.08 6.29
CA ASP A 95 7.45 20.83 7.64
C ASP A 95 6.07 20.16 7.64
N ILE A 96 5.93 19.07 8.41
CA ILE A 96 4.67 18.36 8.63
C ILE A 96 3.91 18.84 9.85
N GLU A 97 4.50 19.76 10.63
CA GLU A 97 3.90 20.30 11.83
C GLU A 97 2.56 20.95 11.54
N ASN A 98 1.52 20.57 12.29
CA ASN A 98 0.14 21.04 12.13
C ASN A 98 -0.49 20.82 10.74
N ARG A 99 0.08 19.99 9.87
CA ARG A 99 -0.49 19.62 8.55
C ARG A 99 -1.47 18.46 8.66
N ASN A 100 -2.37 18.37 7.70
CA ASN A 100 -3.19 17.18 7.48
C ASN A 100 -2.42 16.22 6.57
N ILE A 101 -1.92 15.14 7.15
CA ILE A 101 -1.15 14.13 6.41
C ILE A 101 -2.09 13.05 5.87
N VAL A 102 -1.93 12.69 4.61
CA VAL A 102 -2.53 11.48 4.05
C VAL A 102 -1.42 10.50 3.73
N LEU A 103 -1.31 9.43 4.53
CA LEU A 103 -0.45 8.28 4.21
C LEU A 103 -1.06 7.49 3.07
N ILE A 104 -0.23 7.09 2.10
CA ILE A 104 -0.70 6.38 0.90
C ILE A 104 0.08 5.09 0.74
N ASP A 105 -0.64 3.97 0.63
CA ASP A 105 -0.07 2.65 0.37
C ASP A 105 -0.88 1.90 -0.69
N ASP A 106 -0.32 0.83 -1.24
CA ASP A 106 -1.00 0.01 -2.24
C ASP A 106 -1.99 -0.98 -1.62
N VAL A 107 -1.61 -1.69 -0.55
CA VAL A 107 -2.42 -2.75 0.05
C VAL A 107 -2.44 -2.67 1.58
N LEU A 108 -3.62 -2.49 2.14
CA LEU A 108 -3.83 -2.64 3.57
C LEU A 108 -4.21 -4.10 3.89
N TYR A 109 -3.35 -4.76 4.67
CA TYR A 109 -3.53 -6.15 5.11
C TYR A 109 -3.61 -6.26 6.64
N THR A 110 -2.51 -6.51 7.32
CA THR A 110 -2.49 -6.67 8.79
C THR A 110 -2.45 -5.34 9.55
N GLY A 111 -2.01 -4.27 8.90
CA GLY A 111 -1.78 -2.95 9.49
C GLY A 111 -0.33 -2.72 9.95
N ARG A 112 0.56 -3.73 9.93
CA ARG A 112 1.95 -3.59 10.40
C ARG A 112 2.76 -2.56 9.61
N THR A 113 2.61 -2.51 8.30
CA THR A 113 3.21 -1.49 7.43
C THR A 113 2.81 -0.09 7.90
N ILE A 114 1.53 0.13 8.12
CA ILE A 114 1.00 1.44 8.51
C ILE A 114 1.46 1.82 9.92
N ARG A 115 1.51 0.87 10.86
CA ARG A 115 2.07 1.12 12.18
C ARG A 115 3.52 1.60 12.07
N ALA A 116 4.36 0.90 11.30
CA ALA A 116 5.75 1.29 11.08
C ALA A 116 5.87 2.69 10.45
N ALA A 117 4.96 3.02 9.51
CA ALA A 117 4.90 4.34 8.89
C ALA A 117 4.51 5.44 9.89
N LEU A 118 3.56 5.17 10.79
CA LEU A 118 3.16 6.11 11.84
C LEU A 118 4.29 6.34 12.84
N ASP A 119 4.96 5.27 13.30
CA ASP A 119 6.10 5.36 14.21
C ASP A 119 7.20 6.27 13.61
N GLN A 120 7.53 6.06 12.34
CA GLN A 120 8.55 6.87 11.67
C GLN A 120 8.08 8.31 11.41
N LEU A 121 6.83 8.50 11.00
CA LEU A 121 6.31 9.84 10.69
C LEU A 121 6.38 10.78 11.90
N ILE A 122 6.09 10.26 13.10
CA ILE A 122 6.11 11.03 14.36
C ILE A 122 7.52 11.54 14.70
N ASP A 123 8.57 10.85 14.25
CA ASP A 123 9.96 11.31 14.44
C ASP A 123 10.27 12.60 13.65
N PHE A 124 9.49 12.91 12.61
CA PHE A 124 9.68 14.11 11.77
C PHE A 124 8.86 15.33 12.21
N GLY A 125 7.91 15.17 13.13
CA GLY A 125 7.08 16.27 13.61
C GLY A 125 5.72 15.82 14.12
N ARG A 126 4.88 16.78 14.51
CA ARG A 126 3.55 16.55 15.04
C ARG A 126 2.47 17.04 14.06
N PRO A 127 1.98 16.20 13.16
CA PRO A 127 0.89 16.54 12.27
C PRO A 127 -0.40 16.83 13.08
N ARG A 128 -1.28 17.65 12.53
CA ARG A 128 -2.61 17.89 13.09
C ARG A 128 -3.48 16.64 13.03
N ARG A 129 -3.43 15.95 11.91
CA ARG A 129 -4.18 14.72 11.63
C ARG A 129 -3.38 13.82 10.69
N VAL A 130 -3.48 12.52 10.88
CA VAL A 130 -2.98 11.52 9.92
C VAL A 130 -4.15 10.69 9.45
N GLN A 131 -4.35 10.62 8.15
CA GLN A 131 -5.35 9.83 7.45
C GLN A 131 -4.64 8.78 6.60
N LEU A 132 -5.35 7.72 6.25
CA LEU A 132 -4.82 6.61 5.45
C LEU A 132 -5.62 6.41 4.17
N ALA A 133 -4.97 6.47 3.03
CA ALA A 133 -5.52 6.10 1.73
C ALA A 133 -4.84 4.85 1.20
N VAL A 134 -5.61 3.87 0.75
CA VAL A 134 -5.08 2.64 0.16
C VAL A 134 -5.79 2.30 -1.14
N LEU A 135 -5.04 1.78 -2.12
CA LEU A 135 -5.67 1.31 -3.35
C LEU A 135 -6.54 0.07 -3.08
N ILE A 136 -6.04 -0.87 -2.29
CA ILE A 136 -6.75 -2.10 -1.93
C ILE A 136 -6.79 -2.27 -0.41
N ASP A 137 -7.97 -2.52 0.14
CA ASP A 137 -8.15 -3.05 1.49
C ASP A 137 -8.57 -4.53 1.40
N ARG A 138 -7.85 -5.42 2.08
CA ARG A 138 -8.14 -6.86 2.12
C ARG A 138 -9.23 -7.24 3.13
N GLY A 139 -9.83 -6.26 3.79
CA GLY A 139 -10.88 -6.46 4.78
C GLY A 139 -10.36 -6.62 6.22
N LYS A 140 -11.31 -6.61 7.16
CA LYS A 140 -11.02 -6.58 8.60
C LYS A 140 -10.55 -7.93 9.16
N GLU A 141 -10.87 -9.04 8.48
CA GLU A 141 -10.63 -10.41 8.97
C GLU A 141 -9.14 -10.73 9.19
N HIS A 142 -8.26 -10.01 8.49
CA HIS A 142 -6.82 -10.20 8.59
C HIS A 142 -6.12 -9.10 9.38
N ARG A 143 -6.87 -8.14 9.91
CA ARG A 143 -6.31 -7.01 10.64
C ARG A 143 -5.77 -7.49 12.00
N GLU A 144 -4.50 -7.26 12.25
CA GLU A 144 -3.84 -7.60 13.52
C GLU A 144 -3.74 -6.39 14.46
N LEU A 145 -3.87 -5.19 13.91
CA LEU A 145 -3.80 -3.92 14.63
C LEU A 145 -5.08 -3.11 14.38
N PRO A 146 -5.49 -2.21 15.30
CA PRO A 146 -6.70 -1.41 15.16
C PRO A 146 -6.51 -0.25 14.16
N ILE A 147 -6.09 -0.59 12.94
CA ILE A 147 -5.83 0.34 11.85
C ILE A 147 -6.88 0.17 10.77
N GLN A 148 -7.48 1.26 10.33
CA GLN A 148 -8.46 1.32 9.25
C GLN A 148 -8.05 2.41 8.26
N ALA A 149 -8.35 2.21 6.98
CA ALA A 149 -8.19 3.26 5.99
C ALA A 149 -9.38 4.21 6.00
N ASP A 150 -9.11 5.50 5.88
CA ASP A 150 -10.12 6.54 5.69
C ASP A 150 -10.63 6.52 4.24
N TYR A 151 -9.74 6.25 3.30
CA TYR A 151 -10.04 6.23 1.87
C TYR A 151 -9.61 4.89 1.26
N ILE A 152 -10.55 4.21 0.61
CA ILE A 152 -10.35 2.87 0.05
C ILE A 152 -10.66 2.86 -1.44
N GLY A 153 -9.66 2.54 -2.27
CA GLY A 153 -9.86 2.37 -3.70
C GLY A 153 -10.80 1.20 -4.02
N LYS A 154 -10.52 0.03 -3.44
CA LYS A 154 -11.40 -1.14 -3.52
C LYS A 154 -11.23 -2.06 -2.33
N LEU A 155 -12.35 -2.51 -1.76
CA LEU A 155 -12.36 -3.59 -0.77
C LEU A 155 -12.32 -4.94 -1.50
N VAL A 156 -11.36 -5.78 -1.16
CA VAL A 156 -11.12 -7.10 -1.78
C VAL A 156 -10.84 -8.13 -0.69
N PRO A 157 -11.88 -8.72 -0.09
CA PRO A 157 -11.70 -9.80 0.88
C PRO A 157 -10.97 -10.97 0.23
N THR A 158 -9.95 -11.50 0.92
CA THR A 158 -9.10 -12.58 0.43
C THR A 158 -8.89 -13.64 1.51
N LYS A 159 -8.44 -14.83 1.11
CA LYS A 159 -7.97 -15.86 2.05
C LYS A 159 -6.55 -15.54 2.53
N LYS A 160 -6.11 -16.18 3.62
CA LYS A 160 -4.72 -16.05 4.11
C LYS A 160 -3.67 -16.55 3.13
N SER A 161 -4.00 -17.59 2.35
CA SER A 161 -3.12 -18.15 1.30
C SER A 161 -3.00 -17.24 0.06
N GLU A 162 -3.95 -16.34 -0.13
CA GLU A 162 -3.99 -15.45 -1.28
C GLU A 162 -3.16 -14.18 -1.03
N ILE A 163 -2.53 -13.69 -2.07
CA ILE A 163 -1.73 -12.47 -2.05
C ILE A 163 -2.31 -11.50 -3.08
N ILE A 164 -2.48 -10.25 -2.70
CA ILE A 164 -2.76 -9.18 -3.65
C ILE A 164 -1.43 -8.67 -4.21
N LYS A 165 -1.30 -8.69 -5.53
CA LYS A 165 -0.18 -8.08 -6.24
C LYS A 165 -0.68 -6.86 -6.99
N VAL A 166 -0.19 -5.69 -6.61
CA VAL A 166 -0.40 -4.43 -7.32
C VAL A 166 0.77 -4.24 -8.27
N MET A 167 0.47 -3.99 -9.54
CA MET A 167 1.45 -3.71 -10.58
C MET A 167 1.20 -2.31 -11.10
N LEU A 168 2.27 -1.50 -11.18
CA LEU A 168 2.22 -0.11 -11.62
C LEU A 168 3.28 0.10 -12.69
N ASN A 169 2.96 0.87 -13.73
CA ASN A 169 3.84 1.12 -14.88
C ASN A 169 5.22 1.70 -14.51
N GLU A 170 5.35 2.30 -13.31
CA GLU A 170 6.62 2.81 -12.80
C GLU A 170 7.61 1.70 -12.39
N PHE A 171 7.12 0.47 -12.20
CA PHE A 171 7.92 -0.66 -11.74
C PHE A 171 7.68 -1.96 -12.51
N ASP A 172 6.56 -2.07 -13.19
CA ASP A 172 6.06 -3.32 -13.77
C ASP A 172 5.73 -3.07 -15.27
N GLU A 173 5.83 -4.10 -16.11
CA GLU A 173 5.52 -4.01 -17.55
C GLU A 173 4.02 -3.82 -17.81
N GLU A 174 3.18 -4.32 -16.90
CA GLU A 174 1.72 -4.20 -16.97
C GLU A 174 1.18 -3.47 -15.74
N GLU A 175 0.08 -2.74 -15.94
CA GLU A 175 -0.64 -2.11 -14.85
C GLU A 175 -1.89 -2.89 -14.49
N GLY A 176 -2.04 -3.19 -13.18
CA GLY A 176 -3.20 -3.93 -12.71
C GLY A 176 -3.10 -4.35 -11.25
N VAL A 177 -4.19 -4.95 -10.78
CA VAL A 177 -4.26 -5.61 -9.48
C VAL A 177 -4.76 -7.02 -9.69
N VAL A 178 -4.00 -8.00 -9.19
CA VAL A 178 -4.33 -9.42 -9.29
C VAL A 178 -4.31 -10.10 -7.93
N ILE A 179 -5.13 -11.13 -7.78
CA ILE A 179 -5.00 -12.11 -6.71
C ILE A 179 -4.11 -13.22 -7.23
N VAL A 180 -3.06 -13.54 -6.49
CA VAL A 180 -2.17 -14.67 -6.77
C VAL A 180 -2.15 -15.62 -5.59
N GLU A 181 -1.86 -16.88 -5.87
CA GLU A 181 -1.71 -17.93 -4.87
C GLU A 181 -0.34 -18.59 -5.04
N ARG A 182 0.29 -18.98 -3.93
CA ARG A 182 1.49 -19.79 -4.00
C ARG A 182 1.12 -21.16 -4.58
N PRO A 183 1.91 -21.74 -5.49
CA PRO A 183 1.71 -23.12 -5.87
C PRO A 183 1.70 -23.99 -4.60
N SER A 184 0.68 -24.83 -4.44
CA SER A 184 0.68 -25.83 -3.38
C SER A 184 1.89 -26.73 -3.61
N GLU A 185 2.79 -26.85 -2.63
CA GLU A 185 3.73 -27.95 -2.62
C GLU A 185 2.91 -29.24 -2.66
N THR A 186 2.90 -29.90 -3.79
CA THR A 186 2.33 -31.25 -3.94
C THR A 186 3.02 -32.12 -2.91
N ALA A 187 2.24 -32.66 -1.98
CA ALA A 187 2.71 -33.68 -1.04
C ALA A 187 3.48 -34.74 -1.83
N PRO A 188 4.67 -35.21 -1.33
CA PRO A 188 5.39 -36.25 -2.01
C PRO A 188 4.48 -37.47 -2.13
N SER A 189 4.35 -38.00 -3.35
CA SER A 189 3.62 -39.22 -3.63
C SER A 189 4.13 -40.32 -2.71
N GLU A 190 3.29 -40.82 -1.82
CA GLU A 190 3.53 -42.08 -1.11
C GLU A 190 3.84 -43.16 -2.15
N THR A 191 5.09 -43.50 -2.22
CA THR A 191 5.54 -44.72 -2.91
C THR A 191 4.96 -45.89 -2.17
N ALA A 192 4.04 -46.60 -2.83
CA ALA A 192 3.46 -47.84 -2.36
C ALA A 192 4.59 -48.84 -2.02
N PRO A 193 4.49 -49.58 -0.88
CA PRO A 193 5.42 -50.64 -0.60
C PRO A 193 5.24 -51.78 -1.62
N SER A 194 6.32 -52.12 -2.29
CA SER A 194 6.40 -53.34 -3.11
C SER A 194 6.25 -54.54 -2.21
N GLU A 195 5.16 -55.27 -2.34
CA GLU A 195 5.05 -56.65 -1.91
C GLU A 195 6.09 -57.49 -2.68
N THR A 196 6.97 -58.11 -1.94
CA THR A 196 7.79 -59.20 -2.45
C THR A 196 7.44 -60.45 -1.67
N ALA A 197 7.04 -61.46 -2.44
CA ALA A 197 6.72 -62.84 -2.03
C ALA A 197 7.95 -63.59 -1.45
#